data_cfd900f2b1d453229070f22b3e174924
#
_entry.id   cfd900f2b1d453229070f22b3e174924
#
_cell.length_a   1.000
_cell.length_b   1.000
_cell.length_c   1.000
_cell.angle_alpha   90.00
_cell.angle_beta   90.00
_cell.angle_gamma   90.00
#
_symmetry.space_group_name_H-M   'P 1'
#
loop_
_entity.id
_entity.type
_entity.pdbx_description
1 polymer ?
#
loop_
_entity_poly.entity_id
_entity_poly.type
_entity_poly.pdbx_seq_one_letter_code
_entity_poly.pdbx_strand_id
1 'polypeptide(L)'
;MSEEDCSFGATDRDIEVQVTFSDLTQLDRAELGKYAPDSVETFTAWKRRTPTGDETLSANAKGFPEFNEIKKATTAKLKKELYSHLRNERKDLDLPLANTATSIDQAITTWESEHNDQLSNLPEELQTNFFGFNSGGKMSGLFDFVLVTADLRASEESLDAKASILGRILERTIDRSAADDEIAQIIDESRKKQQAVYNAKFNSELLELTQHLNDTVAKYSPGREINVNPSEIELKSPKTTFDVTVKDGDTSTAVERQGHGFQRTMLISALQVLAESGTASEQGVICLAIEEPELYQHPIQAQGFAKVLRALAEDSENNIQVTYATHSPYFVEARHFDQVRRLTRTAEEHPRVTIHHSTVANIRNTLDGFMKPEAVDRQIDSILANQLSLALFSQRVLLVEGTTELAVFYGIGDREAVAFLEAAGVSIVATGGKTNIPVLHSILSALGIPTYTLFDGDGGFETRARAKGKSDEKIASERNNHVAANKTLLKYFDLQVTDFPPAQIHDRVAVFDDHLESYMAAYWPDWVTSCEAVEAEMGISLSKNQSAYRLATLNAKGPIPEMLKAIIEHAKSIEFIR
;
A
#
# COMPACT_ATOMS: atom_id res chain seq x y z
N MET A 1 -18.60 -2.45 1.16
CA MET A 1 -18.80 -1.07 0.65
C MET A 1 -20.08 -0.50 1.23
N SER A 2 -20.13 0.79 1.60
CA SER A 2 -21.27 1.48 2.21
C SER A 2 -21.73 2.66 1.33
N GLU A 3 -22.79 3.35 1.74
CA GLU A 3 -23.21 4.59 1.08
C GLU A 3 -22.19 5.73 1.28
N GLU A 4 -21.42 5.66 2.36
CA GLU A 4 -20.36 6.63 2.67
C GLU A 4 -19.17 6.54 1.70
N ASP A 5 -19.02 5.40 1.00
CA ASP A 5 -17.99 5.22 -0.03
C ASP A 5 -18.37 5.87 -1.38
N CYS A 6 -19.61 6.39 -1.50
CA CYS A 6 -20.05 7.07 -2.71
C CYS A 6 -19.39 8.44 -2.85
N SER A 7 -18.66 8.66 -3.94
CA SER A 7 -18.07 9.96 -4.26
C SER A 7 -19.15 11.04 -4.39
N PHE A 8 -18.96 12.16 -3.65
CA PHE A 8 -19.86 13.32 -3.68
C PHE A 8 -21.31 13.04 -3.29
N GLY A 9 -21.57 11.97 -2.51
CA GLY A 9 -22.92 11.58 -2.15
C GLY A 9 -23.77 11.09 -3.32
N ALA A 10 -23.15 10.70 -4.43
CA ALA A 10 -23.82 10.16 -5.61
C ALA A 10 -24.27 8.70 -5.36
N THR A 11 -25.29 8.53 -4.52
CA THR A 11 -25.85 7.20 -4.16
C THR A 11 -26.64 6.55 -5.29
N ASP A 12 -26.83 7.25 -6.41
CA ASP A 12 -27.50 6.79 -7.62
C ASP A 12 -26.58 6.04 -8.61
N ARG A 13 -25.30 5.88 -8.25
CA ARG A 13 -24.28 5.23 -9.09
C ARG A 13 -23.72 3.98 -8.43
N ASP A 14 -23.22 3.09 -9.27
CA ASP A 14 -22.48 1.92 -8.80
C ASP A 14 -21.11 2.35 -8.23
N ILE A 15 -20.69 1.67 -7.17
CA ILE A 15 -19.30 1.69 -6.72
C ILE A 15 -18.62 0.44 -7.28
N GLU A 16 -17.52 0.63 -7.97
CA GLU A 16 -16.75 -0.48 -8.56
C GLU A 16 -15.30 -0.42 -8.12
N VAL A 17 -14.79 -1.56 -7.68
CA VAL A 17 -13.36 -1.77 -7.39
C VAL A 17 -12.86 -2.88 -8.29
N GLN A 18 -11.85 -2.56 -9.11
CA GLN A 18 -11.18 -3.50 -9.99
C GLN A 18 -9.79 -3.82 -9.44
N VAL A 19 -9.45 -5.10 -9.41
CA VAL A 19 -8.12 -5.59 -9.03
C VAL A 19 -7.58 -6.49 -10.14
N THR A 20 -6.34 -6.26 -10.55
CA THR A 20 -5.62 -7.08 -11.52
C THR A 20 -4.42 -7.74 -10.85
N PHE A 21 -4.33 -9.04 -10.96
CA PHE A 21 -3.24 -9.88 -10.45
C PHE A 21 -2.32 -10.26 -11.62
N SER A 22 -1.01 -10.17 -11.42
CA SER A 22 0.04 -10.60 -12.35
C SER A 22 0.89 -11.70 -11.73
N ASP A 23 1.82 -12.24 -12.51
CA ASP A 23 2.77 -13.27 -12.06
C ASP A 23 2.07 -14.50 -11.47
N LEU A 24 1.01 -14.96 -12.15
CA LEU A 24 0.18 -16.07 -11.75
C LEU A 24 0.99 -17.38 -11.72
N THR A 25 0.99 -18.05 -10.58
CA THR A 25 1.63 -19.34 -10.37
C THR A 25 0.80 -20.49 -10.99
N GLN A 26 1.35 -21.70 -11.06
CA GLN A 26 0.59 -22.87 -11.48
C GLN A 26 -0.55 -23.22 -10.52
N LEU A 27 -0.37 -22.95 -9.22
CA LEU A 27 -1.43 -23.11 -8.22
C LEU A 27 -2.58 -22.14 -8.47
N ASP A 28 -2.27 -20.85 -8.71
CA ASP A 28 -3.27 -19.84 -9.03
C ASP A 28 -4.09 -20.24 -10.26
N ARG A 29 -3.43 -20.74 -11.29
CA ARG A 29 -4.08 -21.19 -12.53
C ARG A 29 -4.96 -22.42 -12.32
N ALA A 30 -4.51 -23.37 -11.49
CA ALA A 30 -5.29 -24.56 -11.16
C ALA A 30 -6.58 -24.19 -10.40
N GLU A 31 -6.49 -23.28 -9.44
CA GLU A 31 -7.64 -22.79 -8.65
C GLU A 31 -8.60 -21.92 -9.46
N LEU A 32 -8.06 -20.97 -10.25
CA LEU A 32 -8.85 -20.07 -11.08
C LEU A 32 -9.46 -20.77 -12.30
N GLY A 33 -8.79 -21.80 -12.85
CA GLY A 33 -9.26 -22.55 -13.99
C GLY A 33 -9.52 -21.66 -15.21
N LYS A 34 -10.74 -21.64 -15.72
CA LYS A 34 -11.14 -20.85 -16.90
C LYS A 34 -10.94 -19.33 -16.77
N TYR A 35 -10.75 -18.82 -15.56
CA TYR A 35 -10.51 -17.40 -15.33
C TYR A 35 -9.04 -17.00 -15.54
N ALA A 36 -8.11 -17.95 -15.46
CA ALA A 36 -6.70 -17.73 -15.69
C ALA A 36 -6.04 -18.91 -16.45
N PRO A 37 -6.46 -19.22 -17.67
CA PRO A 37 -5.80 -20.23 -18.48
C PRO A 37 -4.34 -19.81 -18.78
N ASP A 38 -3.51 -20.77 -19.20
CA ASP A 38 -2.07 -20.53 -19.48
C ASP A 38 -1.83 -19.44 -20.54
N SER A 39 -2.81 -19.16 -21.38
CA SER A 39 -2.74 -18.12 -22.42
C SER A 39 -2.87 -16.69 -21.90
N VAL A 40 -3.11 -16.47 -20.62
CA VAL A 40 -3.23 -15.12 -20.02
C VAL A 40 -2.12 -14.85 -19.00
N GLU A 41 -1.57 -13.65 -19.02
CA GLU A 41 -0.53 -13.23 -18.07
C GLU A 41 -1.13 -12.67 -16.77
N THR A 42 -2.35 -12.13 -16.84
CA THR A 42 -3.01 -11.47 -15.72
C THR A 42 -4.43 -11.99 -15.50
N PHE A 43 -4.88 -11.88 -14.26
CA PHE A 43 -6.26 -12.16 -13.85
C PHE A 43 -6.88 -10.89 -13.27
N THR A 44 -8.09 -10.54 -13.69
CA THR A 44 -8.80 -9.34 -13.22
C THR A 44 -10.14 -9.71 -12.60
N ALA A 45 -10.40 -9.19 -11.42
CA ALA A 45 -11.65 -9.33 -10.69
C ALA A 45 -12.26 -7.95 -10.36
N TRP A 46 -13.58 -7.90 -10.26
CA TRP A 46 -14.34 -6.70 -9.89
C TRP A 46 -15.25 -6.98 -8.71
N LYS A 47 -15.27 -6.07 -7.76
CA LYS A 47 -16.32 -5.97 -6.77
C LYS A 47 -17.16 -4.74 -7.07
N ARG A 48 -18.47 -4.92 -7.27
CA ARG A 48 -19.43 -3.85 -7.55
C ARG A 48 -20.50 -3.81 -6.48
N ARG A 49 -20.87 -2.61 -6.05
CA ARG A 49 -22.04 -2.33 -5.23
C ARG A 49 -23.00 -1.45 -6.01
N THR A 50 -24.23 -1.90 -6.14
CA THR A 50 -25.29 -1.14 -6.81
C THR A 50 -25.90 -0.08 -5.87
N PRO A 51 -26.65 0.92 -6.38
CA PRO A 51 -27.40 1.87 -5.55
C PRO A 51 -28.40 1.20 -4.59
N THR A 52 -28.88 0.00 -4.91
CA THR A 52 -29.78 -0.78 -4.05
C THR A 52 -29.07 -1.49 -2.91
N GLY A 53 -27.73 -1.42 -2.87
CA GLY A 53 -26.91 -2.06 -1.83
C GLY A 53 -26.49 -3.49 -2.15
N ASP A 54 -26.87 -4.02 -3.32
CA ASP A 54 -26.44 -5.36 -3.73
C ASP A 54 -24.97 -5.37 -4.08
N GLU A 55 -24.22 -6.31 -3.50
CA GLU A 55 -22.80 -6.50 -3.80
C GLU A 55 -22.59 -7.74 -4.67
N THR A 56 -21.77 -7.58 -5.71
CA THR A 56 -21.37 -8.67 -6.59
C THR A 56 -19.84 -8.74 -6.71
N LEU A 57 -19.31 -9.95 -6.78
CA LEU A 57 -17.92 -10.21 -7.13
C LEU A 57 -17.90 -10.98 -8.44
N SER A 58 -17.15 -10.49 -9.41
CA SER A 58 -17.08 -11.06 -10.75
C SER A 58 -15.67 -11.00 -11.32
N ALA A 59 -15.42 -11.78 -12.37
CA ALA A 59 -14.15 -11.80 -13.06
C ALA A 59 -14.38 -12.08 -14.56
N ASN A 60 -13.46 -11.62 -15.41
CA ASN A 60 -13.42 -12.04 -16.80
C ASN A 60 -12.96 -13.50 -16.90
N ALA A 61 -13.66 -14.26 -17.70
CA ALA A 61 -13.21 -15.59 -18.08
C ALA A 61 -12.86 -15.61 -19.56
N LYS A 62 -11.88 -16.38 -19.93
CA LYS A 62 -11.71 -16.78 -21.33
C LYS A 62 -12.85 -17.73 -21.70
N GLY A 63 -13.44 -17.50 -22.83
CA GLY A 63 -14.50 -18.35 -23.34
C GLY A 63 -14.76 -18.12 -24.82
N PHE A 64 -15.46 -19.05 -25.44
CA PHE A 64 -15.84 -18.93 -26.85
C PHE A 64 -17.09 -18.07 -26.97
N PRO A 65 -17.05 -16.97 -27.75
CA PRO A 65 -18.15 -15.99 -27.78
C PRO A 65 -19.52 -16.59 -28.14
N GLU A 66 -19.57 -17.58 -29.03
CA GLU A 66 -20.82 -18.20 -29.46
C GLU A 66 -21.46 -19.08 -28.38
N PHE A 67 -20.73 -19.48 -27.34
CA PHE A 67 -21.30 -20.17 -26.19
C PHE A 67 -21.96 -19.24 -25.18
N ASN A 68 -21.83 -17.95 -25.37
CA ASN A 68 -22.28 -16.92 -24.44
C ASN A 68 -23.78 -17.01 -24.14
N GLU A 69 -24.62 -17.08 -25.18
CA GLU A 69 -26.06 -17.19 -25.04
C GLU A 69 -26.49 -18.51 -24.37
N ILE A 70 -25.75 -19.59 -24.60
CA ILE A 70 -26.02 -20.90 -23.99
C ILE A 70 -25.69 -20.84 -22.48
N LYS A 71 -24.58 -20.18 -22.13
CA LYS A 71 -24.17 -19.98 -20.73
C LYS A 71 -25.13 -19.08 -19.96
N LYS A 72 -25.70 -18.06 -20.62
CA LYS A 72 -26.72 -17.14 -20.05
C LYS A 72 -28.10 -17.76 -19.89
N ALA A 73 -28.40 -18.89 -20.53
CA ALA A 73 -29.72 -19.50 -20.51
C ALA A 73 -30.16 -19.86 -19.08
N THR A 74 -31.26 -19.27 -18.63
CA THR A 74 -31.80 -19.40 -17.27
C THR A 74 -32.58 -20.71 -17.05
N THR A 75 -33.00 -21.40 -18.13
CA THR A 75 -33.74 -22.65 -18.05
C THR A 75 -33.02 -23.76 -18.80
N ALA A 76 -33.12 -25.00 -18.30
CA ALA A 76 -32.53 -26.18 -18.94
C ALA A 76 -33.09 -26.41 -20.36
N LYS A 77 -34.35 -26.04 -20.60
CA LYS A 77 -35.00 -26.14 -21.91
C LYS A 77 -34.38 -25.20 -22.92
N LEU A 78 -34.27 -23.92 -22.58
CA LEU A 78 -33.63 -22.90 -23.42
C LEU A 78 -32.18 -23.23 -23.71
N LYS A 79 -31.44 -23.66 -22.68
CA LYS A 79 -30.03 -24.09 -22.82
C LYS A 79 -29.84 -25.20 -23.82
N LYS A 80 -30.75 -26.21 -23.78
CA LYS A 80 -30.74 -27.32 -24.73
C LYS A 80 -31.08 -26.87 -26.14
N GLU A 81 -32.07 -25.98 -26.29
CA GLU A 81 -32.47 -25.45 -27.60
C GLU A 81 -31.32 -24.67 -28.25
N LEU A 82 -30.71 -23.75 -27.53
CA LEU A 82 -29.57 -22.96 -28.00
C LEU A 82 -28.35 -23.82 -28.36
N TYR A 83 -28.01 -24.78 -27.50
CA TYR A 83 -26.90 -25.70 -27.77
C TYR A 83 -27.14 -26.56 -29.02
N SER A 84 -28.34 -27.09 -29.16
CA SER A 84 -28.72 -27.92 -30.33
C SER A 84 -28.72 -27.09 -31.63
N HIS A 85 -29.16 -25.83 -31.55
CA HIS A 85 -29.12 -24.91 -32.67
C HIS A 85 -27.67 -24.64 -33.10
N LEU A 86 -26.83 -24.22 -32.17
CA LEU A 86 -25.41 -23.95 -32.44
C LEU A 86 -24.69 -25.18 -33.02
N ARG A 87 -24.91 -26.36 -32.45
CA ARG A 87 -24.31 -27.61 -32.91
C ARG A 87 -24.70 -27.94 -34.35
N ASN A 88 -25.92 -27.59 -34.77
CA ASN A 88 -26.40 -27.85 -36.13
C ASN A 88 -25.87 -26.81 -37.14
N GLU A 89 -25.74 -25.58 -36.74
CA GLU A 89 -25.21 -24.49 -37.58
C GLU A 89 -23.69 -24.54 -37.74
N ARG A 90 -22.99 -24.78 -36.62
CA ARG A 90 -21.52 -24.77 -36.54
C ARG A 90 -20.98 -26.20 -36.42
N LYS A 91 -21.10 -26.97 -37.51
CA LYS A 91 -20.58 -28.33 -37.57
C LYS A 91 -19.03 -28.43 -37.45
N ASP A 92 -18.35 -27.31 -37.74
CA ASP A 92 -16.93 -27.15 -37.64
C ASP A 92 -16.43 -27.19 -36.16
N LEU A 93 -17.31 -26.93 -35.19
CA LEU A 93 -16.97 -27.03 -33.77
C LEU A 93 -16.99 -28.45 -33.21
N ASP A 94 -17.47 -29.43 -33.97
CA ASP A 94 -17.55 -30.86 -33.60
C ASP A 94 -18.12 -31.11 -32.18
N LEU A 95 -19.17 -30.35 -31.81
CA LEU A 95 -19.78 -30.41 -30.49
C LEU A 95 -20.48 -31.78 -30.26
N PRO A 96 -20.24 -32.45 -29.11
CA PRO A 96 -20.87 -33.71 -28.79
C PRO A 96 -22.38 -33.61 -28.57
N LEU A 97 -23.10 -34.72 -28.63
CA LEU A 97 -24.52 -34.76 -28.31
C LEU A 97 -24.72 -34.62 -26.79
N ALA A 98 -25.35 -33.52 -26.35
CA ALA A 98 -25.66 -33.26 -24.95
C ALA A 98 -27.14 -32.88 -24.80
N ASN A 99 -27.83 -33.50 -23.83
CA ASN A 99 -29.28 -33.38 -23.66
C ASN A 99 -29.73 -32.85 -22.31
N THR A 100 -28.82 -32.70 -21.34
CA THR A 100 -29.07 -32.12 -20.02
C THR A 100 -28.23 -30.88 -19.83
N ALA A 101 -28.67 -29.96 -18.96
CA ALA A 101 -27.92 -28.75 -18.68
C ALA A 101 -26.47 -29.08 -18.24
N THR A 102 -26.29 -30.07 -17.37
CA THR A 102 -24.96 -30.51 -16.88
C THR A 102 -24.09 -31.07 -18.01
N SER A 103 -24.65 -31.91 -18.90
CA SER A 103 -23.88 -32.47 -20.02
C SER A 103 -23.52 -31.43 -21.08
N ILE A 104 -24.35 -30.38 -21.23
CA ILE A 104 -24.05 -29.23 -22.09
C ILE A 104 -22.92 -28.40 -21.49
N ASP A 105 -22.96 -28.12 -20.19
CA ASP A 105 -21.88 -27.39 -19.51
C ASP A 105 -20.55 -28.13 -19.59
N GLN A 106 -20.57 -29.44 -19.38
CA GLN A 106 -19.39 -30.28 -19.56
C GLN A 106 -18.85 -30.22 -21.00
N ALA A 107 -19.72 -30.37 -21.98
CA ALA A 107 -19.33 -30.32 -23.39
C ALA A 107 -18.67 -28.98 -23.76
N ILE A 108 -19.26 -27.88 -23.32
CA ILE A 108 -18.73 -26.52 -23.54
C ILE A 108 -17.38 -26.37 -22.84
N THR A 109 -17.26 -26.80 -21.58
CA THR A 109 -16.01 -26.71 -20.80
C THR A 109 -14.91 -27.53 -21.43
N THR A 110 -15.21 -28.76 -21.85
CA THR A 110 -14.23 -29.61 -22.53
C THR A 110 -13.75 -28.99 -23.84
N TRP A 111 -14.69 -28.50 -24.66
CA TRP A 111 -14.35 -27.88 -25.93
C TRP A 111 -13.48 -26.63 -25.74
N GLU A 112 -13.80 -25.76 -24.77
CA GLU A 112 -13.01 -24.57 -24.45
C GLU A 112 -11.62 -24.92 -23.92
N SER A 113 -11.46 -26.00 -23.16
CA SER A 113 -10.15 -26.45 -22.67
C SER A 113 -9.24 -26.97 -23.79
N GLU A 114 -9.83 -27.54 -24.85
CA GLU A 114 -9.10 -28.07 -26.01
C GLU A 114 -8.79 -27.00 -27.08
N HIS A 115 -9.49 -25.83 -27.06
CA HIS A 115 -9.38 -24.78 -28.07
C HIS A 115 -9.05 -23.40 -27.48
N ASN A 116 -8.03 -23.36 -26.63
CA ASN A 116 -7.63 -22.13 -25.92
C ASN A 116 -7.25 -20.96 -26.84
N ASP A 117 -6.78 -21.23 -28.05
CA ASP A 117 -6.43 -20.25 -29.07
C ASP A 117 -7.65 -19.52 -29.68
N GLN A 118 -8.85 -20.09 -29.57
CA GLN A 118 -10.09 -19.52 -30.08
C GLN A 118 -10.88 -18.75 -29.01
N LEU A 119 -10.39 -18.72 -27.77
CA LEU A 119 -11.07 -18.07 -26.66
C LEU A 119 -10.82 -16.56 -26.65
N SER A 120 -11.83 -15.80 -26.31
CA SER A 120 -11.75 -14.34 -26.04
C SER A 120 -12.23 -14.02 -24.63
N ASN A 121 -11.92 -12.80 -24.17
CA ASN A 121 -12.46 -12.31 -22.90
C ASN A 121 -13.96 -12.15 -22.99
N LEU A 122 -14.69 -12.83 -22.10
CA LEU A 122 -16.14 -12.69 -21.99
C LEU A 122 -16.51 -11.47 -21.16
N PRO A 123 -17.64 -10.84 -21.43
CA PRO A 123 -18.16 -9.77 -20.59
C PRO A 123 -18.35 -10.20 -19.14
N GLU A 124 -18.09 -9.29 -18.20
CA GLU A 124 -18.23 -9.49 -16.76
C GLU A 124 -19.58 -10.08 -16.34
N GLU A 125 -20.67 -9.69 -17.01
CA GLU A 125 -22.04 -10.15 -16.74
C GLU A 125 -22.19 -11.67 -16.74
N LEU A 126 -21.30 -12.39 -17.42
CA LEU A 126 -21.29 -13.85 -17.43
C LEU A 126 -20.68 -14.46 -16.18
N GLN A 127 -19.99 -13.68 -15.38
CA GLN A 127 -19.24 -14.10 -14.21
C GLN A 127 -19.96 -13.70 -12.92
N THR A 128 -21.28 -13.90 -12.87
CA THR A 128 -22.13 -13.48 -11.75
C THR A 128 -22.12 -14.48 -10.58
N ASN A 129 -22.63 -14.05 -9.44
CA ASN A 129 -22.55 -14.72 -8.15
C ASN A 129 -23.08 -16.15 -8.10
N PHE A 130 -24.09 -16.49 -8.88
CA PHE A 130 -24.81 -17.76 -8.70
C PHE A 130 -24.14 -18.96 -9.40
N PHE A 131 -23.57 -18.75 -10.58
CA PHE A 131 -22.91 -19.81 -11.35
C PHE A 131 -21.48 -19.44 -11.77
N GLY A 132 -21.01 -18.27 -11.40
CA GLY A 132 -19.75 -17.73 -11.82
C GLY A 132 -18.66 -17.83 -10.74
N PHE A 133 -17.77 -16.88 -10.79
CA PHE A 133 -16.56 -16.78 -9.99
C PHE A 133 -16.81 -16.85 -8.47
N ASN A 134 -17.81 -16.14 -7.97
CA ASN A 134 -18.06 -15.99 -6.54
C ASN A 134 -18.63 -17.26 -5.88
N SER A 135 -19.42 -18.07 -6.62
CA SER A 135 -20.06 -19.27 -6.07
C SER A 135 -19.08 -20.38 -5.68
N GLY A 136 -17.92 -20.42 -6.33
CA GLY A 136 -16.87 -21.42 -6.09
C GLY A 136 -15.83 -20.98 -5.05
N GLY A 137 -15.96 -19.81 -4.45
CA GLY A 137 -14.97 -19.30 -3.49
C GLY A 137 -13.56 -19.14 -4.08
N LYS A 138 -13.45 -18.86 -5.37
CA LYS A 138 -12.19 -18.91 -6.15
C LYS A 138 -11.07 -18.05 -5.57
N MET A 139 -11.41 -16.95 -4.91
CA MET A 139 -10.39 -16.07 -4.31
C MET A 139 -9.89 -16.54 -2.94
N SER A 140 -10.68 -17.34 -2.23
CA SER A 140 -10.36 -17.73 -0.85
C SER A 140 -9.15 -18.67 -0.70
N GLY A 141 -8.77 -19.36 -1.78
CA GLY A 141 -7.58 -20.21 -1.81
C GLY A 141 -6.33 -19.53 -2.39
N LEU A 142 -6.48 -18.33 -2.99
CA LEU A 142 -5.40 -17.67 -3.72
C LEU A 142 -4.67 -16.64 -2.90
N PHE A 143 -5.39 -15.85 -2.12
CA PHE A 143 -4.78 -14.86 -1.24
C PHE A 143 -5.60 -14.65 0.03
N ASP A 144 -4.89 -14.35 1.09
CA ASP A 144 -5.45 -13.96 2.38
C ASP A 144 -5.23 -12.46 2.57
N PHE A 145 -6.33 -11.69 2.62
CA PHE A 145 -6.26 -10.24 2.79
C PHE A 145 -6.37 -9.89 4.27
N VAL A 146 -5.32 -9.27 4.79
CA VAL A 146 -5.23 -8.81 6.18
C VAL A 146 -5.18 -7.28 6.19
N LEU A 147 -6.26 -6.64 6.67
CA LEU A 147 -6.31 -5.19 6.85
C LEU A 147 -6.07 -4.85 8.32
N VAL A 148 -5.07 -4.01 8.55
CA VAL A 148 -4.76 -3.43 9.87
C VAL A 148 -5.11 -1.95 9.81
N THR A 149 -6.25 -1.57 10.36
CA THR A 149 -6.70 -0.18 10.39
C THR A 149 -5.99 0.64 11.47
N ALA A 150 -6.02 1.96 11.34
CA ALA A 150 -5.36 2.89 12.28
C ALA A 150 -5.93 2.78 13.71
N ASP A 151 -7.24 2.52 13.84
CA ASP A 151 -7.97 2.37 15.09
C ASP A 151 -8.03 0.92 15.61
N LEU A 152 -7.36 -0.01 14.93
CA LEU A 152 -7.37 -1.42 15.28
C LEU A 152 -6.87 -1.64 16.70
N ARG A 153 -7.69 -2.27 17.52
CA ARG A 153 -7.35 -2.59 18.90
C ARG A 153 -6.64 -3.92 18.96
N ALA A 154 -5.42 -3.93 19.49
CA ALA A 154 -4.66 -5.16 19.68
C ALA A 154 -5.41 -6.19 20.56
N SER A 155 -6.31 -5.73 21.40
CA SER A 155 -7.21 -6.58 22.18
C SER A 155 -8.15 -7.41 21.32
N GLU A 156 -8.69 -6.85 20.25
CA GLU A 156 -9.58 -7.57 19.34
C GLU A 156 -8.78 -8.55 18.47
N GLU A 157 -7.57 -8.16 18.07
CA GLU A 157 -6.65 -9.00 17.29
C GLU A 157 -5.92 -10.07 18.10
N SER A 158 -5.92 -9.97 19.43
CA SER A 158 -5.39 -10.98 20.35
C SER A 158 -6.39 -12.09 20.69
N LEU A 159 -7.65 -11.94 20.28
CA LEU A 159 -8.65 -12.96 20.48
C LEU A 159 -8.42 -14.16 19.56
N ASP A 160 -8.72 -15.35 20.05
CA ASP A 160 -8.76 -16.55 19.22
C ASP A 160 -10.04 -16.56 18.36
N ALA A 161 -10.09 -15.66 17.41
CA ALA A 161 -11.18 -15.51 16.45
C ALA A 161 -10.64 -15.68 15.03
N LYS A 162 -11.38 -16.37 14.17
CA LYS A 162 -10.96 -16.64 12.77
C LYS A 162 -10.59 -15.37 11.99
N ALA A 163 -11.17 -14.23 12.32
CA ALA A 163 -10.89 -12.95 11.66
C ALA A 163 -9.68 -12.22 12.24
N SER A 164 -9.24 -12.55 13.47
CA SER A 164 -8.11 -11.89 14.13
C SER A 164 -6.76 -12.39 13.61
N ILE A 165 -5.72 -11.57 13.73
CA ILE A 165 -4.35 -11.93 13.34
C ILE A 165 -3.86 -13.13 14.14
N LEU A 166 -4.06 -13.12 15.46
CA LEU A 166 -3.61 -14.21 16.30
C LEU A 166 -4.42 -15.50 16.04
N GLY A 167 -5.73 -15.39 15.82
CA GLY A 167 -6.56 -16.53 15.46
C GLY A 167 -6.08 -17.19 14.18
N ARG A 168 -5.65 -16.42 13.18
CA ARG A 168 -5.05 -16.92 11.93
C ARG A 168 -3.70 -17.61 12.17
N ILE A 169 -2.85 -17.07 13.04
CA ILE A 169 -1.58 -17.72 13.42
C ILE A 169 -1.88 -19.07 14.09
N LEU A 170 -2.80 -19.09 15.05
CA LEU A 170 -3.19 -20.32 15.75
C LEU A 170 -3.79 -21.36 14.80
N GLU A 171 -4.60 -20.94 13.83
CA GLU A 171 -5.19 -21.85 12.84
C GLU A 171 -4.14 -22.48 11.92
N ARG A 172 -3.03 -21.76 11.64
CA ARG A 172 -1.94 -22.25 10.80
C ARG A 172 -0.90 -23.09 11.56
N THR A 173 -0.69 -22.80 12.85
CA THR A 173 0.40 -23.39 13.63
C THR A 173 -0.04 -24.51 14.58
N ILE A 174 -1.33 -24.55 14.95
CA ILE A 174 -1.85 -25.49 15.93
C ILE A 174 -2.92 -26.38 15.27
N ASP A 175 -2.67 -27.69 15.25
CA ASP A 175 -3.70 -28.66 14.90
C ASP A 175 -4.73 -28.76 16.01
N ARG A 176 -5.84 -28.03 15.85
CA ARG A 176 -6.95 -28.00 16.83
C ARG A 176 -7.68 -29.33 16.90
N SER A 177 -7.57 -30.19 15.87
CA SER A 177 -8.23 -31.50 15.82
C SER A 177 -7.50 -32.54 16.67
N ALA A 178 -6.27 -32.27 17.09
CA ALA A 178 -5.45 -33.24 17.85
C ALA A 178 -6.12 -33.73 19.15
N ALA A 179 -7.04 -32.95 19.72
CA ALA A 179 -7.80 -33.32 20.94
C ALA A 179 -9.25 -33.78 20.63
N ASP A 180 -9.71 -33.71 19.37
CA ASP A 180 -11.13 -33.90 19.05
C ASP A 180 -11.61 -35.31 19.36
N ASP A 181 -10.81 -36.35 19.11
CA ASP A 181 -11.18 -37.73 19.37
C ASP A 181 -11.35 -38.00 20.88
N GLU A 182 -10.44 -37.48 21.72
CA GLU A 182 -10.53 -37.65 23.17
C GLU A 182 -11.71 -36.86 23.74
N ILE A 183 -11.92 -35.63 23.27
CA ILE A 183 -13.07 -34.79 23.67
C ILE A 183 -14.37 -35.43 23.22
N ALA A 184 -14.47 -35.99 22.02
CA ALA A 184 -15.63 -36.67 21.51
C ALA A 184 -15.99 -37.90 22.40
N GLN A 185 -14.98 -38.66 22.84
CA GLN A 185 -15.19 -39.79 23.75
C GLN A 185 -15.76 -39.32 25.13
N ILE A 186 -15.19 -38.24 25.69
CA ILE A 186 -15.66 -37.68 26.98
C ILE A 186 -17.13 -37.22 26.86
N ILE A 187 -17.46 -36.57 25.74
CA ILE A 187 -18.82 -36.08 25.47
C ILE A 187 -19.79 -37.23 25.30
N ASP A 188 -19.40 -38.28 24.57
CA ASP A 188 -20.27 -39.48 24.40
C ASP A 188 -20.47 -40.22 25.70
N GLU A 189 -19.46 -40.37 26.55
CA GLU A 189 -19.61 -40.92 27.89
C GLU A 189 -20.52 -40.05 28.76
N SER A 190 -20.36 -38.72 28.71
CA SER A 190 -21.23 -37.78 29.45
C SER A 190 -22.69 -37.88 29.00
N ARG A 191 -22.91 -37.96 27.67
CA ARG A 191 -24.23 -38.15 27.05
C ARG A 191 -24.89 -39.43 27.55
N LYS A 192 -24.16 -40.55 27.51
CA LYS A 192 -24.66 -41.86 28.00
C LYS A 192 -25.03 -41.82 29.47
N LYS A 193 -24.20 -41.19 30.32
CA LYS A 193 -24.48 -41.03 31.74
C LYS A 193 -25.73 -40.19 32.01
N GLN A 194 -25.87 -39.05 31.32
CA GLN A 194 -27.04 -38.18 31.44
C GLN A 194 -28.32 -38.89 30.96
N GLN A 195 -28.27 -39.59 29.83
CA GLN A 195 -29.41 -40.36 29.31
C GLN A 195 -29.82 -41.46 30.28
N ALA A 196 -28.85 -42.15 30.88
CA ALA A 196 -29.14 -43.16 31.90
C ALA A 196 -29.85 -42.57 33.13
N VAL A 197 -29.46 -41.38 33.59
CA VAL A 197 -30.13 -40.68 34.68
C VAL A 197 -31.56 -40.30 34.31
N TYR A 198 -31.79 -39.80 33.09
CA TYR A 198 -33.16 -39.47 32.64
C TYR A 198 -34.04 -40.70 32.56
N ASN A 199 -33.52 -41.77 31.96
CA ASN A 199 -34.26 -43.05 31.90
C ASN A 199 -34.56 -43.60 33.29
N ALA A 200 -33.61 -43.57 34.22
CA ALA A 200 -33.81 -44.08 35.57
C ALA A 200 -34.80 -43.24 36.38
N LYS A 201 -34.89 -41.93 36.12
CA LYS A 201 -35.76 -41.03 36.88
C LYS A 201 -37.18 -40.91 36.34
N PHE A 202 -37.31 -40.96 35.01
CA PHE A 202 -38.59 -40.66 34.35
C PHE A 202 -39.29 -41.87 33.72
N ASN A 203 -38.63 -43.03 33.59
CA ASN A 203 -39.17 -44.19 32.85
C ASN A 203 -40.47 -44.70 33.45
N SER A 204 -40.58 -44.77 34.79
CA SER A 204 -41.81 -45.25 35.47
C SER A 204 -42.99 -44.31 35.21
N GLU A 205 -42.78 -43.00 35.36
CA GLU A 205 -43.82 -41.99 35.15
C GLU A 205 -44.25 -41.90 33.67
N LEU A 206 -43.28 -42.01 32.74
CA LEU A 206 -43.57 -42.00 31.32
C LEU A 206 -44.29 -43.28 30.85
N LEU A 207 -44.00 -44.43 31.45
CA LEU A 207 -44.73 -45.67 31.17
C LEU A 207 -46.19 -45.59 31.65
N GLU A 208 -46.44 -45.09 32.88
CA GLU A 208 -47.79 -44.87 33.38
C GLU A 208 -48.59 -43.90 32.52
N LEU A 209 -47.94 -42.78 32.11
CA LEU A 209 -48.55 -41.80 31.21
C LEU A 209 -48.85 -42.40 29.83
N THR A 210 -47.89 -43.17 29.27
CA THR A 210 -48.04 -43.83 27.99
C THR A 210 -49.21 -44.82 28.02
N GLN A 211 -49.34 -45.61 29.10
CA GLN A 211 -50.41 -46.57 29.26
C GLN A 211 -51.77 -45.89 29.34
N HIS A 212 -51.86 -44.80 30.17
CA HIS A 212 -53.11 -44.02 30.30
C HIS A 212 -53.51 -43.33 28.98
N LEU A 213 -52.56 -42.81 28.23
CA LEU A 213 -52.80 -42.23 26.92
C LEU A 213 -53.31 -43.29 25.92
N ASN A 214 -52.70 -44.49 25.91
CA ASN A 214 -53.10 -45.58 25.02
C ASN A 214 -54.50 -46.10 25.34
N ASP A 215 -54.84 -46.25 26.60
CA ASP A 215 -56.21 -46.65 27.03
C ASP A 215 -57.26 -45.61 26.57
N THR A 216 -56.88 -44.34 26.52
CA THR A 216 -57.78 -43.28 26.09
C THR A 216 -57.85 -43.21 24.57
N VAL A 217 -56.71 -43.30 23.87
CA VAL A 217 -56.64 -43.24 22.40
C VAL A 217 -57.33 -44.43 21.75
N ALA A 218 -57.30 -45.64 22.38
CA ALA A 218 -57.98 -46.82 21.90
C ALA A 218 -59.49 -46.64 21.76
N LYS A 219 -60.09 -45.77 22.60
CA LYS A 219 -61.56 -45.45 22.55
C LYS A 219 -61.93 -44.65 21.29
N TYR A 220 -61.03 -43.85 20.77
CA TYR A 220 -61.30 -42.94 19.64
C TYR A 220 -60.60 -43.34 18.35
N SER A 221 -59.48 -44.08 18.43
CA SER A 221 -58.66 -44.49 17.31
C SER A 221 -58.09 -45.91 17.53
N PRO A 222 -58.91 -46.96 17.37
CA PRO A 222 -58.43 -48.31 17.59
C PRO A 222 -57.29 -48.70 16.65
N GLY A 223 -56.25 -49.39 17.18
CA GLY A 223 -55.09 -49.83 16.44
C GLY A 223 -53.96 -48.82 16.30
N ARG A 224 -54.01 -47.69 17.05
CA ARG A 224 -52.88 -46.74 17.17
C ARG A 224 -52.37 -46.72 18.60
N GLU A 225 -51.04 -46.70 18.70
CA GLU A 225 -50.34 -46.60 20.00
C GLU A 225 -49.46 -45.37 20.02
N ILE A 226 -49.42 -44.73 21.21
CA ILE A 226 -48.53 -43.62 21.50
C ILE A 226 -47.40 -44.14 22.37
N ASN A 227 -46.17 -43.77 22.07
CA ASN A 227 -45.01 -43.99 22.92
C ASN A 227 -44.42 -42.65 23.37
N VAL A 228 -44.25 -42.47 24.66
CA VAL A 228 -43.63 -41.29 25.26
C VAL A 228 -42.29 -41.71 25.87
N ASN A 229 -41.20 -41.21 25.26
CA ASN A 229 -39.85 -41.53 25.71
C ASN A 229 -39.07 -40.24 25.98
N PRO A 230 -38.05 -40.24 26.84
CA PRO A 230 -37.13 -39.11 26.95
C PRO A 230 -36.45 -38.84 25.59
N SER A 231 -36.41 -37.60 25.20
CA SER A 231 -35.66 -37.20 23.99
C SER A 231 -34.17 -37.50 24.15
N GLU A 232 -33.52 -37.83 23.06
CA GLU A 232 -32.05 -37.99 23.05
C GLU A 232 -31.39 -36.66 23.40
N ILE A 233 -30.35 -36.73 24.24
CA ILE A 233 -29.56 -35.56 24.64
C ILE A 233 -28.49 -35.30 23.59
N GLU A 234 -28.54 -34.12 22.98
CA GLU A 234 -27.46 -33.63 22.11
C GLU A 234 -26.46 -32.80 22.91
N LEU A 235 -25.23 -33.25 23.02
CA LEU A 235 -24.11 -32.47 23.54
C LEU A 235 -23.19 -32.11 22.37
N LYS A 236 -23.01 -30.79 22.16
CA LYS A 236 -22.09 -30.29 21.12
C LYS A 236 -20.69 -30.16 21.70
N SER A 237 -19.68 -30.57 20.94
CA SER A 237 -18.27 -30.32 21.29
C SER A 237 -18.00 -28.82 21.35
N PRO A 238 -17.44 -28.29 22.44
CA PRO A 238 -16.96 -26.92 22.45
C PRO A 238 -15.81 -26.78 21.48
N LYS A 239 -15.72 -25.64 20.80
CA LYS A 239 -14.52 -25.32 20.00
C LYS A 239 -13.36 -25.05 20.96
N THR A 240 -12.20 -25.61 20.65
CA THR A 240 -10.96 -25.28 21.35
C THR A 240 -10.60 -23.81 21.11
N THR A 241 -10.49 -23.02 22.18
CA THR A 241 -10.11 -21.59 22.13
C THR A 241 -8.90 -21.36 23.03
N PHE A 242 -8.11 -20.35 22.69
CA PHE A 242 -6.90 -19.98 23.42
C PHE A 242 -6.99 -18.55 23.92
N ASP A 243 -6.55 -18.32 25.16
CA ASP A 243 -6.50 -16.99 25.78
C ASP A 243 -5.07 -16.42 25.71
N VAL A 244 -4.96 -15.13 25.38
CA VAL A 244 -3.69 -14.42 25.33
C VAL A 244 -3.57 -13.47 26.50
N THR A 245 -2.52 -13.66 27.28
CA THR A 245 -2.19 -12.79 28.41
C THR A 245 -0.75 -12.30 28.29
N VAL A 246 -0.50 -11.10 28.82
CA VAL A 246 0.82 -10.49 28.87
C VAL A 246 1.35 -10.62 30.29
N LYS A 247 2.51 -11.24 30.43
CA LYS A 247 3.20 -11.35 31.73
C LYS A 247 4.27 -10.28 31.84
N ASP A 248 4.16 -9.43 32.85
CA ASP A 248 5.19 -8.44 33.22
C ASP A 248 5.62 -8.73 34.67
N GLY A 249 6.86 -9.19 34.82
CA GLY A 249 7.37 -9.74 36.08
C GLY A 249 6.50 -10.90 36.56
N ASP A 250 5.91 -10.77 37.73
CA ASP A 250 5.02 -11.78 38.34
C ASP A 250 3.52 -11.51 38.08
N THR A 251 3.19 -10.43 37.36
CA THR A 251 1.80 -10.03 37.10
C THR A 251 1.38 -10.43 35.69
N SER A 252 0.28 -11.16 35.56
CA SER A 252 -0.35 -11.47 34.28
C SER A 252 -1.56 -10.58 34.08
N THR A 253 -1.65 -9.93 32.92
CA THR A 253 -2.73 -9.01 32.58
C THR A 253 -3.25 -9.30 31.18
N ALA A 254 -4.51 -8.91 30.94
CA ALA A 254 -5.07 -8.94 29.59
C ALA A 254 -4.39 -7.88 28.69
N VAL A 255 -4.39 -8.13 27.37
CA VAL A 255 -3.75 -7.25 26.36
C VAL A 255 -4.32 -5.82 26.40
N GLU A 256 -5.62 -5.68 26.67
CA GLU A 256 -6.31 -4.38 26.76
C GLU A 256 -5.76 -3.46 27.87
N ARG A 257 -5.11 -4.03 28.86
CA ARG A 257 -4.52 -3.28 29.98
C ARG A 257 -3.10 -2.82 29.72
N GLN A 258 -2.53 -3.20 28.59
CA GLN A 258 -1.21 -2.75 28.18
C GLN A 258 -1.27 -1.36 27.51
N GLY A 259 -0.19 -0.59 27.60
CA GLY A 259 -0.09 0.67 26.87
C GLY A 259 -0.13 0.46 25.35
N HIS A 260 -0.67 1.42 24.61
CA HIS A 260 -0.84 1.34 23.15
C HIS A 260 0.45 1.01 22.40
N GLY A 261 1.60 1.51 22.85
CA GLY A 261 2.90 1.18 22.24
C GLY A 261 3.22 -0.31 22.31
N PHE A 262 2.99 -0.96 23.45
CA PHE A 262 3.18 -2.41 23.59
C PHE A 262 2.17 -3.19 22.77
N GLN A 263 0.89 -2.80 22.81
CA GLN A 263 -0.15 -3.43 21.99
C GLN A 263 0.21 -3.41 20.51
N ARG A 264 0.75 -2.28 20.02
CA ARG A 264 1.19 -2.16 18.62
C ARG A 264 2.42 -3.04 18.34
N THR A 265 3.38 -3.09 19.27
CA THR A 265 4.55 -4.00 19.15
C THR A 265 4.12 -5.47 19.08
N MET A 266 3.16 -5.87 19.90
CA MET A 266 2.61 -7.22 19.88
C MET A 266 1.94 -7.54 18.53
N LEU A 267 1.15 -6.60 18.01
CA LEU A 267 0.50 -6.74 16.70
C LEU A 267 1.55 -6.91 15.58
N ILE A 268 2.61 -6.10 15.58
CA ILE A 268 3.72 -6.19 14.64
C ILE A 268 4.40 -7.56 14.71
N SER A 269 4.70 -8.03 15.93
CA SER A 269 5.31 -9.34 16.14
C SER A 269 4.39 -10.47 15.67
N ALA A 270 3.09 -10.35 15.89
CA ALA A 270 2.11 -11.30 15.39
C ALA A 270 2.05 -11.33 13.86
N LEU A 271 2.10 -10.16 13.20
CA LEU A 271 2.16 -10.07 11.74
C LEU A 271 3.45 -10.70 11.18
N GLN A 272 4.58 -10.49 11.85
CA GLN A 272 5.85 -11.13 11.47
C GLN A 272 5.76 -12.65 11.57
N VAL A 273 5.24 -13.17 12.70
CA VAL A 273 5.04 -14.62 12.86
C VAL A 273 4.05 -15.19 11.85
N LEU A 274 2.98 -14.44 11.52
CA LEU A 274 2.03 -14.83 10.47
C LEU A 274 2.71 -14.96 9.11
N ALA A 275 3.57 -13.99 8.76
CA ALA A 275 4.33 -14.02 7.52
C ALA A 275 5.30 -15.21 7.47
N GLU A 276 6.07 -15.42 8.54
CA GLU A 276 7.02 -16.54 8.65
C GLU A 276 6.32 -17.91 8.62
N SER A 277 5.14 -18.03 9.22
CA SER A 277 4.37 -19.29 9.24
C SER A 277 3.68 -19.60 7.91
N GLY A 278 3.53 -18.64 7.01
CA GLY A 278 2.98 -18.84 5.67
C GLY A 278 3.93 -19.55 4.69
N THR A 279 5.23 -19.60 5.00
CA THR A 279 6.27 -20.18 4.13
C THR A 279 6.19 -21.71 3.94
N ALA A 280 5.50 -22.39 4.84
CA ALA A 280 5.45 -23.87 4.83
C ALA A 280 4.22 -24.46 4.12
N SER A 281 3.28 -23.64 3.62
CA SER A 281 2.04 -24.19 3.08
C SER A 281 1.86 -23.89 1.60
N GLU A 282 1.26 -24.85 0.92
CA GLU A 282 0.66 -24.73 -0.40
C GLU A 282 -0.47 -23.68 -0.46
N GLN A 283 -0.56 -22.78 0.53
CA GLN A 283 -1.57 -21.74 0.67
C GLN A 283 -1.08 -20.45 0.01
N GLY A 284 -2.00 -19.75 -0.67
CA GLY A 284 -1.73 -18.57 -1.49
C GLY A 284 -1.00 -17.39 -0.81
N VAL A 285 -0.96 -16.26 -1.47
CA VAL A 285 -0.24 -15.05 -1.04
C VAL A 285 -0.98 -14.33 0.10
N ILE A 286 -0.25 -13.86 1.10
CA ILE A 286 -0.78 -12.93 2.12
C ILE A 286 -0.67 -11.50 1.61
N CYS A 287 -1.80 -10.81 1.44
CA CYS A 287 -1.86 -9.39 1.13
C CYS A 287 -2.08 -8.59 2.42
N LEU A 288 -1.02 -8.02 2.96
CA LEU A 288 -1.06 -7.22 4.18
C LEU A 288 -1.22 -5.75 3.84
N ALA A 289 -2.34 -5.15 4.26
CA ALA A 289 -2.60 -3.72 4.15
C ALA A 289 -2.61 -3.08 5.55
N ILE A 290 -1.82 -2.03 5.76
CA ILE A 290 -1.68 -1.40 7.08
C ILE A 290 -1.94 0.10 6.96
N GLU A 291 -2.85 0.63 7.77
CA GLU A 291 -3.05 2.06 7.94
C GLU A 291 -2.19 2.58 9.08
N GLU A 292 -1.49 3.68 8.82
CA GLU A 292 -0.66 4.42 9.78
C GLU A 292 0.17 3.50 10.71
N PRO A 293 1.08 2.69 10.14
CA PRO A 293 1.87 1.73 10.93
C PRO A 293 2.71 2.39 12.05
N GLU A 294 2.97 3.69 11.94
CA GLU A 294 3.72 4.50 12.91
C GLU A 294 2.95 4.87 14.18
N LEU A 295 1.62 4.75 14.20
CA LEU A 295 0.83 5.18 15.34
C LEU A 295 1.30 4.55 16.66
N TYR A 296 1.40 5.39 17.68
CA TYR A 296 1.82 5.03 19.04
C TYR A 296 3.23 4.44 19.17
N GLN A 297 4.08 4.55 18.13
CA GLN A 297 5.46 4.08 18.18
C GLN A 297 6.44 5.22 18.39
N HIS A 298 7.54 4.92 19.10
CA HIS A 298 8.68 5.82 19.11
C HIS A 298 9.34 5.85 17.71
N PRO A 299 9.89 6.99 17.26
CA PRO A 299 10.46 7.12 15.92
C PRO A 299 11.47 6.02 15.55
N ILE A 300 12.32 5.61 16.48
CA ILE A 300 13.28 4.54 16.22
C ILE A 300 12.64 3.16 16.05
N GLN A 301 11.54 2.89 16.76
CA GLN A 301 10.77 1.66 16.62
C GLN A 301 10.01 1.66 15.29
N ALA A 302 9.39 2.79 14.92
CA ALA A 302 8.75 2.98 13.64
C ALA A 302 9.71 2.72 12.47
N GLN A 303 10.93 3.25 12.53
CA GLN A 303 11.97 2.99 11.54
C GLN A 303 12.41 1.51 11.50
N GLY A 304 12.53 0.87 12.65
CA GLY A 304 12.80 -0.57 12.74
C GLY A 304 11.71 -1.39 12.09
N PHE A 305 10.45 -1.06 12.37
CA PHE A 305 9.31 -1.75 11.80
C PHE A 305 9.20 -1.58 10.28
N ALA A 306 9.41 -0.38 9.75
CA ALA A 306 9.44 -0.16 8.31
C ALA A 306 10.45 -1.09 7.60
N LYS A 307 11.63 -1.30 8.21
CA LYS A 307 12.63 -2.23 7.69
C LYS A 307 12.20 -3.69 7.76
N VAL A 308 11.52 -4.09 8.85
CA VAL A 308 10.97 -5.45 8.98
C VAL A 308 9.93 -5.72 7.91
N LEU A 309 8.95 -4.82 7.72
CA LEU A 309 7.93 -4.95 6.69
C LEU A 309 8.53 -5.07 5.28
N ARG A 310 9.56 -4.29 4.99
CA ARG A 310 10.27 -4.36 3.72
C ARG A 310 10.97 -5.72 3.56
N ALA A 311 11.73 -6.15 4.56
CA ALA A 311 12.43 -7.42 4.51
C ALA A 311 11.47 -8.61 4.30
N LEU A 312 10.30 -8.60 4.96
CA LEU A 312 9.26 -9.61 4.75
C LEU A 312 8.72 -9.62 3.32
N ALA A 313 8.53 -8.45 2.71
CA ALA A 313 8.00 -8.32 1.35
C ALA A 313 9.05 -8.62 0.26
N GLU A 314 10.34 -8.39 0.53
CA GLU A 314 11.45 -8.64 -0.40
C GLU A 314 11.94 -10.09 -0.36
N ASP A 315 11.62 -10.85 0.67
CA ASP A 315 11.94 -12.26 0.77
C ASP A 315 10.91 -13.08 -0.01
N SER A 316 11.33 -13.61 -1.14
CA SER A 316 10.48 -14.40 -2.06
C SER A 316 9.95 -15.71 -1.44
N GLU A 317 10.54 -16.19 -0.34
CA GLU A 317 10.06 -17.38 0.35
C GLU A 317 8.80 -17.09 1.20
N ASN A 318 8.55 -15.84 1.57
CA ASN A 318 7.47 -15.48 2.48
C ASN A 318 6.09 -15.39 1.82
N ASN A 319 5.96 -15.37 0.51
CA ASN A 319 4.69 -15.21 -0.22
C ASN A 319 3.81 -14.09 0.35
N ILE A 320 4.41 -12.95 0.71
CA ILE A 320 3.71 -11.82 1.32
C ILE A 320 3.85 -10.56 0.47
N GLN A 321 2.74 -9.86 0.30
CA GLN A 321 2.70 -8.52 -0.29
C GLN A 321 2.30 -7.52 0.78
N VAL A 322 3.07 -6.44 0.92
CA VAL A 322 2.83 -5.42 1.93
C VAL A 322 2.49 -4.09 1.27
N THR A 323 1.35 -3.52 1.67
CA THR A 323 0.96 -2.16 1.32
C THR A 323 0.64 -1.41 2.61
N TYR A 324 1.13 -0.18 2.75
CA TYR A 324 0.75 0.65 3.88
C TYR A 324 0.51 2.10 3.48
N ALA A 325 -0.44 2.75 4.18
CA ALA A 325 -0.65 4.18 4.12
C ALA A 325 0.02 4.83 5.34
N THR A 326 0.87 5.82 5.12
CA THR A 326 1.65 6.45 6.19
C THR A 326 1.76 7.95 6.01
N HIS A 327 1.81 8.68 7.13
CA HIS A 327 2.19 10.09 7.21
C HIS A 327 3.62 10.29 7.74
N SER A 328 4.36 9.21 8.00
CA SER A 328 5.68 9.24 8.61
C SER A 328 6.80 9.10 7.59
N PRO A 329 7.77 10.03 7.57
CA PRO A 329 8.95 9.90 6.71
C PRO A 329 9.83 8.71 7.06
N TYR A 330 9.65 8.08 8.22
CA TYR A 330 10.40 6.88 8.63
C TYR A 330 9.98 5.62 7.87
N PHE A 331 8.78 5.62 7.30
CA PHE A 331 8.25 4.50 6.50
C PHE A 331 8.55 4.65 5.01
N VAL A 332 9.12 5.77 4.57
CA VAL A 332 9.43 6.01 3.16
C VAL A 332 10.94 6.20 3.00
N GLU A 333 11.59 5.25 2.37
CA GLU A 333 12.98 5.38 1.97
C GLU A 333 13.06 5.96 0.54
N ALA A 334 13.69 7.11 0.42
CA ALA A 334 13.74 7.86 -0.84
C ALA A 334 14.40 7.10 -2.01
N ARG A 335 15.35 6.21 -1.73
CA ARG A 335 15.96 5.34 -2.76
C ARG A 335 14.98 4.32 -3.36
N HIS A 336 13.87 4.04 -2.67
CA HIS A 336 12.79 3.17 -3.11
C HIS A 336 11.54 3.98 -3.51
N PHE A 337 11.74 5.15 -4.10
CA PHE A 337 10.66 6.02 -4.58
C PHE A 337 9.73 5.33 -5.58
N ASP A 338 10.21 4.32 -6.29
CA ASP A 338 9.45 3.48 -7.22
C ASP A 338 8.37 2.63 -6.53
N GLN A 339 8.49 2.40 -5.23
CA GLN A 339 7.47 1.74 -4.41
C GLN A 339 6.43 2.74 -3.87
N VAL A 340 6.68 4.05 -3.98
CA VAL A 340 5.78 5.09 -3.47
C VAL A 340 4.61 5.35 -4.44
N ARG A 341 3.42 5.49 -3.87
CA ARG A 341 2.20 5.96 -4.55
C ARG A 341 1.72 7.20 -3.81
N ARG A 342 2.07 8.39 -4.34
CA ARG A 342 1.64 9.64 -3.74
C ARG A 342 0.28 10.03 -4.26
N LEU A 343 -0.68 10.22 -3.36
CA LEU A 343 -2.03 10.65 -3.69
C LEU A 343 -2.16 12.15 -3.49
N THR A 344 -2.70 12.83 -4.50
CA THR A 344 -3.08 14.24 -4.41
C THR A 344 -4.56 14.40 -4.70
N ARG A 345 -5.18 15.39 -4.06
CA ARG A 345 -6.58 15.72 -4.26
C ARG A 345 -6.71 17.16 -4.71
N THR A 346 -7.49 17.41 -5.77
CA THR A 346 -7.77 18.77 -6.23
C THR A 346 -8.66 19.51 -5.23
N ALA A 347 -8.56 20.83 -5.20
CA ALA A 347 -9.38 21.69 -4.33
C ALA A 347 -10.71 22.14 -4.98
N GLU A 348 -11.12 21.48 -6.06
CA GLU A 348 -12.36 21.76 -6.79
C GLU A 348 -13.61 21.35 -5.99
N GLU A 349 -14.80 21.82 -6.40
CA GLU A 349 -16.09 21.41 -5.82
C GLU A 349 -16.29 19.89 -5.89
N HIS A 350 -15.81 19.26 -6.98
CA HIS A 350 -15.73 17.82 -7.14
C HIS A 350 -14.26 17.36 -7.17
N PRO A 351 -13.63 17.17 -6.00
CA PRO A 351 -12.21 16.87 -5.93
C PRO A 351 -11.87 15.56 -6.64
N ARG A 352 -10.82 15.60 -7.44
CA ARG A 352 -10.27 14.40 -8.11
C ARG A 352 -9.03 13.95 -7.38
N VAL A 353 -8.91 12.65 -7.19
CA VAL A 353 -7.70 12.02 -6.67
C VAL A 353 -6.80 11.63 -7.84
N THR A 354 -5.54 12.03 -7.78
CA THR A 354 -4.51 11.62 -8.73
C THR A 354 -3.46 10.83 -7.99
N ILE A 355 -3.06 9.70 -8.57
CA ILE A 355 -1.99 8.85 -8.04
C ILE A 355 -0.73 9.13 -8.86
N HIS A 356 0.32 9.59 -8.18
CA HIS A 356 1.62 9.83 -8.76
C HIS A 356 2.57 8.69 -8.39
N HIS A 357 3.22 8.11 -9.38
CA HIS A 357 4.25 7.10 -9.19
C HIS A 357 5.25 7.13 -10.34
N SER A 358 6.43 6.62 -10.12
CA SER A 358 7.44 6.49 -11.16
C SER A 358 8.31 5.26 -10.93
N THR A 359 9.09 4.91 -11.93
CA THR A 359 10.07 3.83 -11.87
C THR A 359 11.47 4.35 -12.12
N VAL A 360 12.49 3.60 -11.71
CA VAL A 360 13.89 3.94 -12.04
C VAL A 360 14.10 4.06 -13.55
N ALA A 361 13.44 3.21 -14.34
CA ALA A 361 13.48 3.27 -15.80
C ALA A 361 12.92 4.60 -16.34
N ASN A 362 11.82 5.09 -15.78
CA ASN A 362 11.24 6.37 -16.18
C ASN A 362 12.16 7.54 -15.85
N ILE A 363 12.84 7.52 -14.70
CA ILE A 363 13.82 8.55 -14.33
C ILE A 363 15.02 8.52 -15.27
N ARG A 364 15.55 7.33 -15.62
CA ARG A 364 16.61 7.19 -16.63
C ARG A 364 16.19 7.78 -17.98
N ASN A 365 14.96 7.48 -18.43
CA ASN A 365 14.45 8.02 -19.70
C ASN A 365 14.28 9.54 -19.66
N THR A 366 13.81 10.11 -18.57
CA THR A 366 13.69 11.57 -18.39
C THR A 366 15.06 12.25 -18.42
N LEU A 367 16.10 11.58 -17.94
CA LEU A 367 17.46 12.11 -17.87
C LEU A 367 18.34 11.70 -19.07
N ASP A 368 17.76 11.01 -20.05
CA ASP A 368 18.50 10.66 -21.28
C ASP A 368 18.99 11.92 -22.02
N GLY A 369 20.23 11.90 -22.50
CA GLY A 369 20.89 13.06 -23.08
C GLY A 369 21.47 14.09 -22.08
N PHE A 370 21.13 13.98 -20.77
CA PHE A 370 21.71 14.81 -19.71
C PHE A 370 22.71 14.04 -18.83
N MET A 371 22.41 12.77 -18.53
CA MET A 371 23.22 11.92 -17.66
C MET A 371 23.27 10.48 -18.21
N LYS A 372 24.39 9.79 -17.91
CA LYS A 372 24.51 8.37 -18.22
C LYS A 372 23.66 7.54 -17.24
N PRO A 373 23.00 6.44 -17.68
CA PRO A 373 22.17 5.60 -16.82
C PRO A 373 22.87 5.13 -15.55
N GLU A 374 24.15 4.73 -15.63
CA GLU A 374 24.92 4.25 -14.46
C GLU A 374 25.22 5.38 -13.46
N ALA A 375 25.22 6.63 -13.91
CA ALA A 375 25.36 7.79 -13.04
C ALA A 375 24.05 8.09 -12.31
N VAL A 376 22.92 7.94 -13.00
CA VAL A 376 21.58 8.07 -12.39
C VAL A 376 21.41 7.04 -11.29
N ASP A 377 21.73 5.76 -11.54
CA ASP A 377 21.61 4.67 -10.57
C ASP A 377 22.46 4.94 -9.32
N ARG A 378 23.72 5.27 -9.50
CA ARG A 378 24.61 5.60 -8.37
C ARG A 378 24.10 6.78 -7.54
N GLN A 379 23.48 7.77 -8.18
CA GLN A 379 22.92 8.90 -7.45
C GLN A 379 21.66 8.49 -6.67
N ILE A 380 20.78 7.68 -7.26
CA ILE A 380 19.62 7.13 -6.54
C ILE A 380 20.06 6.34 -5.30
N ASP A 381 21.05 5.45 -5.45
CA ASP A 381 21.59 4.64 -4.34
C ASP A 381 22.24 5.50 -3.25
N SER A 382 22.81 6.66 -3.62
CA SER A 382 23.48 7.59 -2.70
C SER A 382 22.53 8.60 -2.03
N ILE A 383 21.25 8.65 -2.42
CA ILE A 383 20.28 9.58 -1.83
C ILE A 383 20.18 9.35 -0.32
N LEU A 384 20.56 10.36 0.43
CA LEU A 384 20.44 10.34 1.89
C LEU A 384 18.96 10.36 2.29
N ALA A 385 18.53 9.27 2.90
CA ALA A 385 17.12 8.97 3.18
C ALA A 385 16.36 10.09 3.92
N ASN A 386 17.01 10.80 4.84
CA ASN A 386 16.28 11.65 5.79
C ASN A 386 15.72 12.95 5.20
N GLN A 387 16.37 13.55 4.20
CA GLN A 387 15.93 14.83 3.64
C GLN A 387 14.86 14.67 2.55
N LEU A 388 15.07 13.73 1.64
CA LEU A 388 14.12 13.49 0.56
C LEU A 388 12.84 12.82 1.06
N SER A 389 12.93 11.93 2.07
CA SER A 389 11.73 11.31 2.67
C SER A 389 10.78 12.36 3.24
N LEU A 390 11.29 13.41 3.87
CA LEU A 390 10.46 14.53 4.35
C LEU A 390 9.82 15.30 3.17
N ALA A 391 10.59 15.52 2.11
CA ALA A 391 10.11 16.23 0.91
C ALA A 391 8.91 15.54 0.25
N LEU A 392 8.82 14.21 0.33
CA LEU A 392 7.69 13.45 -0.24
C LEU A 392 6.34 13.78 0.41
N PHE A 393 6.35 14.30 1.64
CA PHE A 393 5.16 14.76 2.36
C PHE A 393 4.89 16.25 2.23
N SER A 394 5.78 17.01 1.55
CA SER A 394 5.64 18.45 1.39
C SER A 394 4.66 18.77 0.25
N GLN A 395 4.05 19.94 0.35
CA GLN A 395 3.22 20.46 -0.74
C GLN A 395 4.09 21.01 -1.87
N ARG A 396 5.24 21.60 -1.53
CA ARG A 396 6.22 22.20 -2.44
C ARG A 396 7.63 22.00 -1.90
N VAL A 397 8.61 22.05 -2.77
CA VAL A 397 10.02 21.91 -2.41
C VAL A 397 10.84 23.05 -3.00
N LEU A 398 11.69 23.67 -2.17
CA LEU A 398 12.82 24.45 -2.61
C LEU A 398 14.06 23.56 -2.61
N LEU A 399 14.53 23.18 -3.81
CA LEU A 399 15.68 22.33 -3.99
C LEU A 399 16.94 23.20 -4.12
N VAL A 400 17.89 23.04 -3.22
CA VAL A 400 19.10 23.85 -3.14
C VAL A 400 20.36 22.97 -3.23
N GLU A 401 21.51 23.58 -3.57
CA GLU A 401 22.74 22.83 -3.77
C GLU A 401 23.30 22.27 -2.45
N GLY A 402 23.32 23.08 -1.40
CA GLY A 402 23.99 22.70 -0.16
C GLY A 402 23.24 23.10 1.10
N THR A 403 23.92 22.80 2.22
CA THR A 403 23.35 23.01 3.58
C THR A 403 23.42 24.47 4.03
N THR A 404 24.26 25.28 3.41
CA THR A 404 24.32 26.74 3.66
C THR A 404 23.06 27.43 3.16
N GLU A 405 22.66 27.16 1.90
CA GLU A 405 21.44 27.66 1.29
C GLU A 405 20.23 27.24 2.11
N LEU A 406 20.15 25.95 2.49
CA LEU A 406 19.08 25.43 3.35
C LEU A 406 18.97 26.23 4.64
N ALA A 407 20.09 26.47 5.33
CA ALA A 407 20.12 27.21 6.59
C ALA A 407 19.73 28.70 6.41
N VAL A 408 20.22 29.34 5.35
CA VAL A 408 19.92 30.74 5.06
C VAL A 408 18.44 30.93 4.73
N PHE A 409 17.86 30.11 3.87
CA PHE A 409 16.45 30.25 3.50
C PHE A 409 15.51 29.94 4.67
N TYR A 410 15.82 28.94 5.53
CA TYR A 410 15.08 28.78 6.80
C TYR A 410 15.25 29.99 7.72
N GLY A 411 16.45 30.55 7.84
CA GLY A 411 16.69 31.77 8.62
C GLY A 411 15.94 33.00 8.10
N ILE A 412 15.77 33.11 6.77
CA ILE A 412 14.91 34.16 6.18
C ILE A 412 13.45 33.92 6.54
N GLY A 413 12.98 32.66 6.46
CA GLY A 413 11.62 32.29 6.86
C GLY A 413 11.34 32.63 8.32
N ASP A 414 12.23 32.23 9.23
CA ASP A 414 12.14 32.53 10.67
C ASP A 414 12.08 34.04 10.96
N ARG A 415 12.74 34.85 10.12
CA ARG A 415 12.73 36.32 10.24
C ARG A 415 11.39 36.92 9.82
N GLU A 416 10.73 36.38 8.81
CA GLU A 416 9.41 36.86 8.36
C GLU A 416 8.31 36.50 9.38
N ALA A 417 8.21 35.21 9.79
CA ALA A 417 7.29 34.76 10.82
C ALA A 417 7.70 33.35 11.33
N VAL A 418 7.23 33.01 12.52
CA VAL A 418 7.38 31.64 13.04
C VAL A 418 6.71 30.61 12.10
N ALA A 419 7.47 29.61 11.68
CA ALA A 419 7.03 28.56 10.77
C ALA A 419 6.53 29.07 9.39
N PHE A 420 7.12 30.14 8.87
CA PHE A 420 6.66 30.83 7.65
C PHE A 420 6.66 29.92 6.41
N LEU A 421 7.70 29.11 6.23
CA LEU A 421 7.81 28.18 5.12
C LEU A 421 7.00 26.90 5.35
N GLU A 422 7.05 26.37 6.56
CA GLU A 422 6.31 25.17 6.95
C GLU A 422 4.80 25.39 6.87
N ALA A 423 4.31 26.56 7.28
CA ALA A 423 2.89 26.93 7.15
C ALA A 423 2.45 27.07 5.68
N ALA A 424 3.38 27.42 4.78
CA ALA A 424 3.14 27.42 3.34
C ALA A 424 3.31 26.03 2.69
N GLY A 425 3.59 24.98 3.48
CA GLY A 425 3.83 23.63 3.00
C GLY A 425 5.11 23.47 2.20
N VAL A 426 6.10 24.39 2.36
CA VAL A 426 7.38 24.37 1.67
C VAL A 426 8.45 23.74 2.53
N SER A 427 9.10 22.70 2.05
CA SER A 427 10.35 22.20 2.62
C SER A 427 11.54 22.55 1.75
N ILE A 428 12.70 22.75 2.39
CA ILE A 428 13.96 23.02 1.70
C ILE A 428 14.79 21.74 1.71
N VAL A 429 15.29 21.33 0.55
CA VAL A 429 16.07 20.11 0.39
C VAL A 429 17.43 20.43 -0.22
N ALA A 430 18.49 20.10 0.51
CA ALA A 430 19.85 20.22 0.01
C ALA A 430 20.24 18.94 -0.75
N THR A 431 20.73 19.10 -1.99
CA THR A 431 21.07 17.97 -2.87
C THR A 431 22.45 17.37 -2.60
N GLY A 432 23.29 18.07 -1.82
CA GLY A 432 24.69 17.68 -1.58
C GLY A 432 25.60 17.94 -2.77
N GLY A 433 25.19 18.83 -3.67
CA GLY A 433 25.96 19.29 -4.81
C GLY A 433 25.12 19.37 -6.09
N LYS A 434 25.43 20.34 -6.95
CA LYS A 434 24.62 20.65 -8.15
C LYS A 434 24.45 19.49 -9.14
N THR A 435 25.38 18.56 -9.18
CA THR A 435 25.29 17.37 -10.06
C THR A 435 24.15 16.42 -9.68
N ASN A 436 23.66 16.48 -8.42
CA ASN A 436 22.57 15.65 -7.94
C ASN A 436 21.18 16.27 -8.21
N ILE A 437 21.12 17.55 -8.57
CA ILE A 437 19.87 18.27 -8.82
C ILE A 437 18.98 17.58 -9.86
N PRO A 438 19.46 17.16 -11.04
CA PRO A 438 18.59 16.58 -12.06
C PRO A 438 17.86 15.32 -11.59
N VAL A 439 18.54 14.43 -10.88
CA VAL A 439 17.94 13.18 -10.38
C VAL A 439 16.87 13.46 -9.35
N LEU A 440 17.19 14.29 -8.33
CA LEU A 440 16.24 14.63 -7.28
C LEU A 440 15.03 15.41 -7.78
N HIS A 441 15.27 16.39 -8.67
CA HIS A 441 14.19 17.15 -9.32
C HIS A 441 13.29 16.24 -10.16
N SER A 442 13.86 15.30 -10.92
CA SER A 442 13.09 14.33 -11.72
C SER A 442 12.22 13.42 -10.86
N ILE A 443 12.75 12.92 -9.73
CA ILE A 443 11.99 12.07 -8.80
C ILE A 443 10.82 12.86 -8.19
N LEU A 444 11.09 14.06 -7.65
CA LEU A 444 10.06 14.90 -7.05
C LEU A 444 8.97 15.28 -8.07
N SER A 445 9.37 15.67 -9.27
CA SER A 445 8.45 16.00 -10.36
C SER A 445 7.61 14.79 -10.77
N ALA A 446 8.20 13.62 -10.93
CA ALA A 446 7.48 12.39 -11.28
C ALA A 446 6.47 11.96 -10.21
N LEU A 447 6.74 12.28 -8.94
CA LEU A 447 5.82 12.09 -7.81
C LEU A 447 4.84 13.25 -7.61
N GLY A 448 4.75 14.18 -8.56
CA GLY A 448 3.78 15.28 -8.53
C GLY A 448 4.07 16.33 -7.45
N ILE A 449 5.35 16.52 -7.07
CA ILE A 449 5.75 17.54 -6.08
C ILE A 449 6.29 18.75 -6.81
N PRO A 450 5.62 19.91 -6.77
CA PRO A 450 6.12 21.14 -7.34
C PRO A 450 7.45 21.50 -6.70
N THR A 451 8.48 21.71 -7.54
CA THR A 451 9.85 21.90 -7.05
C THR A 451 10.47 23.13 -7.72
N TYR A 452 10.81 24.11 -6.90
CA TYR A 452 11.61 25.27 -7.32
C TYR A 452 13.09 24.98 -7.03
N THR A 453 13.97 25.24 -7.98
CA THR A 453 15.37 24.84 -7.86
C THR A 453 16.28 26.08 -7.78
N LEU A 454 17.35 25.98 -7.00
CA LEU A 454 18.38 27.00 -6.89
C LEU A 454 19.75 26.34 -7.00
N PHE A 455 20.65 26.91 -7.83
CA PHE A 455 22.02 26.46 -7.91
C PHE A 455 23.01 27.62 -8.18
N ASP A 456 24.27 27.37 -7.85
CA ASP A 456 25.37 28.33 -7.99
C ASP A 456 25.97 28.29 -9.40
N GLY A 457 26.24 29.45 -9.99
CA GLY A 457 26.93 29.59 -11.29
C GLY A 457 28.45 29.45 -11.22
N ASP A 458 29.04 29.64 -10.02
CA ASP A 458 30.48 29.51 -9.74
C ASP A 458 31.37 30.48 -10.55
N GLY A 459 30.87 31.65 -10.98
CA GLY A 459 31.64 32.60 -11.81
C GLY A 459 32.94 33.11 -11.16
N GLY A 460 32.95 33.21 -9.82
CA GLY A 460 34.15 33.62 -9.06
C GLY A 460 35.06 32.49 -8.62
N PHE A 461 34.81 31.26 -9.06
CA PHE A 461 35.54 30.07 -8.63
C PHE A 461 37.05 30.17 -8.80
N GLU A 462 37.56 30.62 -9.97
CA GLU A 462 39.01 30.69 -10.26
C GLU A 462 39.73 31.63 -9.29
N THR A 463 39.15 32.80 -9.03
CA THR A 463 39.68 33.79 -8.08
C THR A 463 39.83 33.20 -6.69
N ARG A 464 38.78 32.51 -6.19
CA ARG A 464 38.83 31.85 -4.90
C ARG A 464 39.82 30.69 -4.83
N ALA A 465 39.95 29.92 -5.92
CA ALA A 465 40.88 28.81 -6.00
C ALA A 465 42.35 29.28 -5.99
N ARG A 466 42.67 30.37 -6.71
CA ARG A 466 44.00 31.00 -6.67
C ARG A 466 44.32 31.57 -5.28
N ALA A 467 43.38 32.27 -4.66
CA ALA A 467 43.55 32.78 -3.30
C ALA A 467 43.83 31.67 -2.27
N LYS A 468 43.31 30.45 -2.51
CA LYS A 468 43.58 29.25 -1.70
C LYS A 468 44.90 28.53 -2.08
N GLY A 469 45.67 29.05 -3.02
CA GLY A 469 46.98 28.50 -3.43
C GLY A 469 46.88 27.18 -4.23
N LYS A 470 45.76 26.92 -4.94
CA LYS A 470 45.66 25.76 -5.82
C LYS A 470 46.52 25.92 -7.07
N SER A 471 47.08 24.83 -7.59
CA SER A 471 47.83 24.84 -8.83
C SER A 471 46.94 25.12 -10.06
N ASP A 472 47.49 25.70 -11.11
CA ASP A 472 46.76 26.02 -12.36
C ASP A 472 46.15 24.75 -12.97
N GLU A 473 46.83 23.61 -12.94
CA GLU A 473 46.30 22.32 -13.42
C GLU A 473 45.04 21.91 -12.67
N LYS A 474 45.04 22.04 -11.34
CA LYS A 474 43.90 21.72 -10.49
C LYS A 474 42.76 22.70 -10.74
N ILE A 475 43.05 24.00 -10.90
CA ILE A 475 42.06 25.02 -11.24
C ILE A 475 41.41 24.72 -12.58
N ALA A 476 42.19 24.36 -13.62
CA ALA A 476 41.66 23.99 -14.92
C ALA A 476 40.77 22.75 -14.89
N SER A 477 41.16 21.72 -14.11
CA SER A 477 40.34 20.50 -13.93
C SER A 477 38.99 20.80 -13.24
N GLU A 478 39.03 21.54 -12.14
CA GLU A 478 37.81 21.93 -11.38
C GLU A 478 36.91 22.85 -12.23
N ARG A 479 37.51 23.79 -13.02
CA ARG A 479 36.78 24.65 -13.96
C ARG A 479 35.96 23.82 -14.96
N ASN A 480 36.57 22.80 -15.55
CA ASN A 480 35.88 21.91 -16.47
C ASN A 480 34.71 21.22 -15.83
N ASN A 481 34.82 20.80 -14.57
CA ASN A 481 33.72 20.17 -13.79
C ASN A 481 32.58 21.16 -13.56
N HIS A 482 32.87 22.41 -13.11
CA HIS A 482 31.85 23.44 -12.91
C HIS A 482 31.15 23.78 -14.23
N VAL A 483 31.89 23.97 -15.31
CA VAL A 483 31.33 24.24 -16.65
C VAL A 483 30.45 23.10 -17.15
N ALA A 484 30.89 21.85 -16.96
CA ALA A 484 30.08 20.70 -17.36
C ALA A 484 28.78 20.60 -16.57
N ALA A 485 28.83 20.80 -15.25
CA ALA A 485 27.65 20.80 -14.40
C ALA A 485 26.69 21.94 -14.76
N ASN A 486 27.19 23.17 -14.94
CA ASN A 486 26.39 24.32 -15.37
C ASN A 486 25.68 24.05 -16.69
N LYS A 487 26.41 23.58 -17.70
CA LYS A 487 25.82 23.26 -19.03
C LYS A 487 24.76 22.18 -18.94
N THR A 488 24.94 21.17 -18.09
CA THR A 488 23.95 20.13 -17.89
C THR A 488 22.68 20.70 -17.27
N LEU A 489 22.79 21.49 -16.19
CA LEU A 489 21.63 22.09 -15.52
C LEU A 489 20.92 23.11 -16.42
N LEU A 490 21.65 23.98 -17.10
CA LEU A 490 21.05 24.97 -18.02
C LEU A 490 20.25 24.29 -19.13
N LYS A 491 20.78 23.19 -19.70
CA LYS A 491 20.04 22.38 -20.67
C LYS A 491 18.83 21.71 -20.06
N TYR A 492 18.97 21.16 -18.85
CA TYR A 492 17.90 20.45 -18.16
C TYR A 492 16.71 21.36 -17.85
N PHE A 493 16.97 22.63 -17.51
CA PHE A 493 15.93 23.64 -17.27
C PHE A 493 15.56 24.47 -18.51
N ASP A 494 16.04 24.08 -19.70
CA ASP A 494 15.80 24.79 -20.97
C ASP A 494 16.23 26.27 -20.95
N LEU A 495 17.41 26.54 -20.37
CA LEU A 495 17.99 27.87 -20.29
C LEU A 495 19.11 28.04 -21.28
N GLN A 496 19.50 29.31 -21.55
CA GLN A 496 20.63 29.62 -22.41
C GLN A 496 21.93 29.03 -21.84
N VAL A 497 22.56 28.16 -22.61
CA VAL A 497 23.76 27.44 -22.17
C VAL A 497 24.99 28.33 -22.23
N THR A 498 25.61 28.56 -21.08
CA THR A 498 26.84 29.33 -20.90
C THR A 498 27.80 28.55 -19.97
N ASP A 499 29.08 28.91 -19.97
CA ASP A 499 30.07 28.30 -19.08
C ASP A 499 29.78 28.67 -17.59
N PHE A 500 29.54 29.96 -17.34
CA PHE A 500 29.21 30.54 -16.07
C PHE A 500 28.01 31.46 -16.27
N PRO A 501 26.80 31.05 -15.85
CA PRO A 501 25.57 31.82 -16.05
C PRO A 501 25.58 33.06 -15.17
N PRO A 502 24.99 34.19 -15.64
CA PRO A 502 24.73 35.34 -14.80
C PRO A 502 23.63 35.03 -13.80
N ALA A 503 23.49 35.86 -12.73
CA ALA A 503 22.39 35.78 -11.81
C ALA A 503 21.06 35.96 -12.55
N GLN A 504 20.10 35.04 -12.36
CA GLN A 504 18.82 35.04 -13.05
C GLN A 504 17.75 34.30 -12.27
N ILE A 505 16.50 34.70 -12.47
CA ILE A 505 15.31 34.06 -11.87
C ILE A 505 14.37 33.69 -13.00
N HIS A 506 13.86 32.46 -12.95
CA HIS A 506 12.86 31.93 -13.86
C HIS A 506 11.74 31.24 -13.08
N ASP A 507 10.70 30.79 -13.76
CA ASP A 507 9.49 30.20 -13.12
C ASP A 507 9.78 28.95 -12.30
N ARG A 508 10.84 28.19 -12.64
CA ARG A 508 11.17 26.91 -12.00
C ARG A 508 12.57 26.86 -11.38
N VAL A 509 13.40 27.84 -11.69
CA VAL A 509 14.79 27.80 -11.29
C VAL A 509 15.37 29.21 -11.14
N ALA A 510 16.22 29.37 -10.12
CA ALA A 510 17.06 30.54 -9.95
C ALA A 510 18.54 30.12 -9.99
N VAL A 511 19.39 31.02 -10.44
CA VAL A 511 20.83 30.82 -10.52
C VAL A 511 21.53 32.02 -9.92
N PHE A 512 22.50 31.80 -9.03
CA PHE A 512 23.45 32.84 -8.65
C PHE A 512 24.59 32.89 -9.71
N ASP A 513 25.13 34.08 -9.92
CA ASP A 513 26.30 34.25 -10.84
C ASP A 513 27.56 33.57 -10.28
N ASP A 514 27.72 33.55 -8.97
CA ASP A 514 28.80 32.87 -8.28
C ASP A 514 28.19 31.87 -7.25
N HIS A 515 28.30 32.11 -5.95
CA HIS A 515 27.71 31.32 -4.89
C HIS A 515 26.93 32.20 -3.92
N LEU A 516 26.04 31.60 -3.12
CA LEU A 516 25.13 32.33 -2.22
C LEU A 516 25.88 33.30 -1.33
N GLU A 517 27.00 32.91 -0.71
CA GLU A 517 27.74 33.78 0.22
C GLU A 517 28.33 35.00 -0.49
N SER A 518 28.77 34.89 -1.73
CA SER A 518 29.21 36.03 -2.55
C SER A 518 28.07 37.00 -2.81
N TYR A 519 26.90 36.47 -3.14
CA TYR A 519 25.70 37.27 -3.33
C TYR A 519 25.30 38.00 -2.05
N MET A 520 25.29 37.30 -0.92
CA MET A 520 24.96 37.86 0.39
C MET A 520 25.93 38.97 0.80
N ALA A 521 27.23 38.74 0.57
CA ALA A 521 28.25 39.75 0.88
C ALA A 521 28.07 41.03 0.04
N ALA A 522 27.66 40.93 -1.21
CA ALA A 522 27.46 42.05 -2.11
C ALA A 522 26.15 42.83 -1.82
N TYR A 523 25.06 42.12 -1.55
CA TYR A 523 23.71 42.70 -1.50
C TYR A 523 23.10 42.75 -0.11
N TRP A 524 23.72 42.11 0.91
CA TRP A 524 23.28 42.13 2.31
C TRP A 524 24.47 42.19 3.30
N PRO A 525 25.22 43.28 3.32
CA PRO A 525 26.40 43.41 4.20
C PRO A 525 26.11 43.18 5.69
N ASP A 526 24.90 43.56 6.16
CA ASP A 526 24.47 43.28 7.54
C ASP A 526 24.43 41.80 7.87
N TRP A 527 24.21 40.92 6.88
CA TRP A 527 24.28 39.48 7.08
C TRP A 527 25.71 39.03 7.36
N VAL A 528 26.70 39.57 6.68
CA VAL A 528 28.13 39.28 6.93
C VAL A 528 28.49 39.68 8.36
N THR A 529 28.09 40.91 8.76
CA THR A 529 28.30 41.37 10.12
C THR A 529 27.63 40.48 11.16
N SER A 530 26.43 39.97 10.86
CA SER A 530 25.72 39.03 11.73
C SER A 530 26.43 37.68 11.80
N CYS A 531 27.01 37.20 10.70
CA CYS A 531 27.84 35.98 10.67
C CYS A 531 29.07 36.14 11.59
N GLU A 532 29.80 37.25 11.46
CA GLU A 532 30.96 37.55 12.32
C GLU A 532 30.58 37.64 13.80
N ALA A 533 29.44 38.26 14.12
CA ALA A 533 28.93 38.32 15.49
C ALA A 533 28.61 36.96 16.08
N VAL A 534 27.94 36.08 15.30
CA VAL A 534 27.60 34.71 15.74
C VAL A 534 28.87 33.85 15.89
N GLU A 535 29.86 34.01 14.99
CA GLU A 535 31.16 33.32 15.14
C GLU A 535 31.87 33.75 16.42
N ALA A 536 31.90 35.04 16.70
CA ALA A 536 32.51 35.58 17.91
C ALA A 536 31.80 35.13 19.20
N GLU A 537 30.47 35.12 19.20
CA GLU A 537 29.64 34.71 20.33
C GLU A 537 29.78 33.18 20.60
N MET A 538 29.70 32.36 19.57
CA MET A 538 29.76 30.91 19.69
C MET A 538 31.19 30.37 19.81
N GLY A 539 32.21 31.15 19.44
CA GLY A 539 33.61 30.69 19.41
C GLY A 539 33.90 29.60 18.39
N ILE A 540 33.08 29.51 17.31
CA ILE A 540 33.15 28.46 16.27
C ILE A 540 33.02 29.11 14.89
N SER A 541 33.63 28.48 13.87
CA SER A 541 33.43 28.89 12.48
C SER A 541 32.05 28.51 11.99
N LEU A 542 31.40 29.41 11.24
CA LEU A 542 30.13 29.11 10.59
C LEU A 542 30.26 28.04 9.49
N SER A 543 31.47 27.81 8.97
CA SER A 543 31.69 26.88 7.87
C SER A 543 31.06 25.51 8.16
N LYS A 544 30.08 25.12 7.33
CA LYS A 544 29.27 23.89 7.45
C LYS A 544 28.40 23.78 8.70
N ASN A 545 28.21 24.86 9.45
CA ASN A 545 27.35 24.87 10.63
C ASN A 545 25.97 25.48 10.28
N GLN A 546 25.01 24.62 10.01
CA GLN A 546 23.65 25.01 9.62
C GLN A 546 22.96 25.90 10.67
N SER A 547 23.04 25.52 11.95
CA SER A 547 22.40 26.27 13.03
C SER A 547 22.96 27.68 13.17
N ALA A 548 24.27 27.83 13.01
CA ALA A 548 24.93 29.13 13.07
C ALA A 548 24.54 30.03 11.87
N TYR A 549 24.51 29.49 10.65
CA TYR A 549 24.03 30.26 9.48
C TYR A 549 22.56 30.65 9.60
N ARG A 550 21.69 29.75 10.06
CA ARG A 550 20.27 30.05 10.31
C ARG A 550 20.11 31.17 11.34
N LEU A 551 20.84 31.10 12.46
CA LEU A 551 20.83 32.14 13.51
C LEU A 551 21.37 33.45 12.99
N ALA A 552 22.49 33.46 12.26
CA ALA A 552 23.06 34.67 11.67
C ALA A 552 22.09 35.34 10.71
N THR A 553 21.37 34.56 9.91
CA THR A 553 20.37 35.08 8.98
C THR A 553 19.15 35.63 9.69
N LEU A 554 18.66 34.97 10.74
CA LEU A 554 17.59 35.46 11.58
C LEU A 554 17.93 36.82 12.22
N ASN A 555 19.18 36.98 12.70
CA ASN A 555 19.65 38.17 13.42
C ASN A 555 20.11 39.31 12.48
N ALA A 556 20.31 39.04 11.20
CA ALA A 556 20.79 40.03 10.24
C ALA A 556 19.84 41.22 10.13
N LYS A 557 20.39 42.42 10.16
CA LYS A 557 19.62 43.67 10.01
C LYS A 557 19.37 44.02 8.54
N GLY A 558 18.64 45.10 8.31
CA GLY A 558 18.35 45.60 6.97
C GLY A 558 17.33 44.75 6.19
N PRO A 559 16.93 45.17 5.00
CA PRO A 559 15.97 44.45 4.18
C PRO A 559 16.60 43.18 3.55
N ILE A 560 15.81 42.14 3.43
CA ILE A 560 16.19 40.93 2.69
C ILE A 560 16.35 41.30 1.21
N PRO A 561 17.44 40.90 0.53
CA PRO A 561 17.64 41.17 -0.90
C PRO A 561 16.48 40.64 -1.76
N GLU A 562 16.11 41.43 -2.79
CA GLU A 562 14.93 41.13 -3.63
C GLU A 562 14.99 39.78 -4.33
N MET A 563 16.16 39.34 -4.76
CA MET A 563 16.31 38.00 -5.38
C MET A 563 15.96 36.88 -4.40
N LEU A 564 16.36 36.99 -3.12
CA LEU A 564 16.06 35.96 -2.11
C LEU A 564 14.55 35.93 -1.78
N LYS A 565 13.91 37.10 -1.70
CA LYS A 565 12.46 37.16 -1.56
C LYS A 565 11.74 36.54 -2.76
N ALA A 566 12.19 36.85 -3.97
CA ALA A 566 11.59 36.31 -5.18
C ALA A 566 11.74 34.78 -5.24
N ILE A 567 12.88 34.20 -4.85
CA ILE A 567 13.07 32.76 -4.75
C ILE A 567 12.06 32.12 -3.79
N ILE A 568 11.86 32.73 -2.61
CA ILE A 568 10.89 32.24 -1.63
C ILE A 568 9.45 32.32 -2.18
N GLU A 569 9.08 33.45 -2.80
CA GLU A 569 7.75 33.61 -3.38
C GLU A 569 7.50 32.62 -4.54
N HIS A 570 8.49 32.39 -5.39
CA HIS A 570 8.40 31.33 -6.40
C HIS A 570 8.24 29.95 -5.77
N ALA A 571 9.02 29.62 -4.74
CA ALA A 571 8.90 28.32 -4.04
C ALA A 571 7.54 28.14 -3.37
N LYS A 572 6.91 29.21 -2.87
CA LYS A 572 5.57 29.19 -2.27
C LYS A 572 4.44 29.11 -3.29
N SER A 573 4.64 29.64 -4.48
CA SER A 573 3.60 29.75 -5.52
C SER A 573 3.73 28.73 -6.64
N ILE A 574 4.84 27.98 -6.70
CA ILE A 574 5.05 26.99 -7.77
C ILE A 574 3.94 25.92 -7.77
N GLU A 575 3.41 25.65 -8.94
CA GLU A 575 2.39 24.63 -9.15
C GLU A 575 2.95 23.50 -10.00
N PHE A 576 2.32 22.34 -9.89
CA PHE A 576 2.68 21.20 -10.74
C PHE A 576 2.23 21.46 -12.19
N ILE A 577 3.17 21.54 -13.09
CA ILE A 577 2.87 21.65 -14.53
C ILE A 577 2.63 20.23 -15.04
N ARG A 578 1.41 19.96 -15.48
CA ARG A 578 0.99 18.68 -16.05
C ARG A 578 1.65 18.37 -17.38
#